data_e6d7261c8c990319a300e1967a86f5a5
#
_entry.id   e6d7261c8c990319a300e1967a86f5a5
#
_cell.length_a   1.000
_cell.length_b   1.000
_cell.length_c   1.000
_cell.angle_alpha   90.00
_cell.angle_beta   90.00
_cell.angle_gamma   90.00
#
_symmetry.space_group_name_H-M   'P 1'
#
loop_
_entity.id
_entity.type
_entity.pdbx_description
1 polymer ?
#
loop_
_entity_poly.entity_id
_entity_poly.type
_entity_poly.pdbx_seq_one_letter_code
_entity_poly.pdbx_strand_id
1 'polypeptide(L)'
;MSPYTLWAAVILLAGTILRLWYSTHLELVGDEAYYWLWSRHPDICYLDKGPVIAWFIWVGTALFGQTVFGIRFFAVLLACGTGIGIYLLARKLFSDKVAFWSVVLAAMTPLFAVGATLMTIDTVYIFFWTFAALTFWQAKDEEKLRWWILTGILIGFSMLSKYTGAIELLSFGAFGVWHPPSRRHFRRPTFYAMLLVAALFLVPVLIWNWRHGFPTSQFLVHRGALDERAHIRPLEVFSFLAQQAGVISPLLFFGLIIAFCWPRFARTAKIETGYLVSLFLPLFLLYLFLSFQKASQANWAAAAYVGGLILVAAKWTEALRTRPHLRWLVIAGVGVALLETGILHETSWLHLPGGLDPLDRARGSRDLAAQIDELQRKTGARFVIANKYMTAALLSFYLPDQPDTFMPVSSPPFNQIVLWPTYRTKHP
;
A
#
# COMPACT_ATOMS: atom_id res chain seq x y z
N MET A 1 -6.17 2.03 -31.54
CA MET A 1 -5.69 2.40 -30.19
C MET A 1 -5.52 3.90 -30.12
N SER A 2 -6.04 4.60 -29.11
CA SER A 2 -5.83 6.05 -29.03
C SER A 2 -4.37 6.38 -28.71
N PRO A 3 -3.86 7.57 -29.10
CA PRO A 3 -2.51 7.99 -28.71
C PRO A 3 -2.28 7.97 -27.19
N TYR A 4 -3.29 8.30 -26.41
CA TYR A 4 -3.26 8.26 -24.94
C TYR A 4 -3.06 6.85 -24.38
N THR A 5 -3.70 5.85 -25.00
CA THR A 5 -3.54 4.44 -24.61
C THR A 5 -2.11 3.97 -24.90
N LEU A 6 -1.54 4.35 -26.05
CA LEU A 6 -0.17 4.00 -26.41
C LEU A 6 0.83 4.60 -25.42
N TRP A 7 0.73 5.90 -25.14
CA TRP A 7 1.62 6.57 -24.21
C TRP A 7 1.49 6.06 -22.76
N ALA A 8 0.27 5.74 -22.31
CA ALA A 8 0.08 5.12 -21.00
C ALA A 8 0.80 3.76 -20.93
N ALA A 9 0.68 2.93 -21.97
CA ALA A 9 1.38 1.64 -22.04
C ALA A 9 2.92 1.82 -22.07
N VAL A 10 3.42 2.81 -22.79
CA VAL A 10 4.87 3.12 -22.83
C VAL A 10 5.37 3.53 -21.45
N ILE A 11 4.65 4.42 -20.74
CA ILE A 11 5.02 4.86 -19.38
C ILE A 11 5.02 3.68 -18.40
N LEU A 12 3.99 2.83 -18.44
CA LEU A 12 3.91 1.66 -17.57
C LEU A 12 5.03 0.66 -17.86
N LEU A 13 5.30 0.37 -19.13
CA LEU A 13 6.36 -0.55 -19.51
C LEU A 13 7.75 -0.01 -19.15
N ALA A 14 8.05 1.23 -19.54
CA ALA A 14 9.33 1.87 -19.22
C ALA A 14 9.56 1.99 -17.72
N GLY A 15 8.51 2.40 -16.97
CA GLY A 15 8.55 2.45 -15.52
C GLY A 15 8.76 1.08 -14.88
N THR A 16 8.17 0.02 -15.43
CA THR A 16 8.37 -1.36 -14.96
C THR A 16 9.81 -1.81 -15.18
N ILE A 17 10.36 -1.62 -16.37
CA ILE A 17 11.75 -1.98 -16.71
C ILE A 17 12.72 -1.21 -15.79
N LEU A 18 12.54 0.10 -15.66
CA LEU A 18 13.37 0.94 -14.79
C LEU A 18 13.31 0.46 -13.32
N ARG A 19 12.13 0.14 -12.80
CA ARG A 19 11.97 -0.33 -11.42
C ARG A 19 12.55 -1.72 -11.20
N LEU A 20 12.43 -2.64 -12.16
CA LEU A 20 13.08 -3.95 -12.07
C LEU A 20 14.61 -3.79 -11.98
N TRP A 21 15.19 -2.91 -12.79
CA TRP A 21 16.60 -2.58 -12.70
C TRP A 21 16.96 -1.92 -11.37
N TYR A 22 16.22 -0.88 -10.96
CA TYR A 22 16.48 -0.12 -9.74
C TYR A 22 16.26 -0.96 -8.45
N SER A 23 15.39 -1.94 -8.49
CA SER A 23 15.01 -2.74 -7.31
C SER A 23 16.19 -3.44 -6.61
N THR A 24 17.32 -3.63 -7.30
CA THR A 24 18.53 -4.27 -6.77
C THR A 24 19.56 -3.28 -6.22
N HIS A 25 19.37 -1.97 -6.41
CA HIS A 25 20.36 -0.95 -6.03
C HIS A 25 20.30 -0.56 -4.55
N LEU A 26 19.16 -0.76 -3.92
CA LEU A 26 18.99 -0.50 -2.48
C LEU A 26 18.90 -1.82 -1.70
N GLU A 27 19.41 -1.81 -0.48
CA GLU A 27 19.22 -2.90 0.46
C GLU A 27 17.75 -3.03 0.85
N LEU A 28 17.38 -4.17 1.43
CA LEU A 28 16.03 -4.37 1.95
C LEU A 28 15.76 -3.38 3.09
N VAL A 29 14.55 -2.86 3.14
CA VAL A 29 14.04 -2.22 4.35
C VAL A 29 13.57 -3.29 5.34
N GLY A 30 13.54 -2.95 6.62
CA GLY A 30 13.23 -3.91 7.68
C GLY A 30 11.90 -4.64 7.51
N ASP A 31 10.88 -3.97 6.98
CA ASP A 31 9.58 -4.60 6.72
C ASP A 31 9.67 -5.66 5.60
N GLU A 32 10.44 -5.43 4.53
CA GLU A 32 10.62 -6.42 3.45
C GLU A 32 11.31 -7.70 3.97
N ALA A 33 12.38 -7.52 4.76
CA ALA A 33 13.08 -8.63 5.39
C ALA A 33 12.17 -9.40 6.38
N TYR A 34 11.32 -8.68 7.10
CA TYR A 34 10.35 -9.28 8.01
C TYR A 34 9.29 -10.11 7.27
N TYR A 35 8.74 -9.62 6.15
CA TYR A 35 7.82 -10.40 5.32
C TYR A 35 8.51 -11.53 4.55
N TRP A 36 9.82 -11.37 4.25
CA TRP A 36 10.60 -12.48 3.73
C TRP A 36 10.77 -13.61 4.76
N LEU A 37 10.97 -13.32 6.04
CA LEU A 37 10.93 -14.35 7.08
C LEU A 37 9.59 -15.08 7.11
N TRP A 38 8.46 -14.38 6.91
CA TRP A 38 7.16 -15.05 6.82
C TRP A 38 7.09 -16.03 5.65
N SER A 39 7.67 -15.68 4.51
CA SER A 39 7.69 -16.59 3.35
C SER A 39 8.51 -17.85 3.59
N ARG A 40 9.47 -17.81 4.52
CA ARG A 40 10.23 -19.00 4.98
C ARG A 40 9.48 -19.86 6.00
N HIS A 41 8.48 -19.30 6.66
CA HIS A 41 7.61 -19.94 7.63
C HIS A 41 6.15 -19.82 7.19
N PRO A 42 5.74 -20.52 6.10
CA PRO A 42 4.41 -20.37 5.52
C PRO A 42 3.32 -20.76 6.51
N ASP A 43 2.34 -19.87 6.66
CA ASP A 43 1.16 -20.07 7.50
C ASP A 43 -0.08 -19.46 6.82
N ILE A 44 -1.26 -19.76 7.33
CA ILE A 44 -2.54 -19.25 6.82
C ILE A 44 -2.83 -17.81 7.26
N CYS A 45 -2.12 -17.33 8.27
CA CYS A 45 -2.16 -15.96 8.78
C CYS A 45 -0.91 -15.68 9.63
N TYR A 46 -0.65 -14.42 9.93
CA TYR A 46 0.40 -13.97 10.84
C TYR A 46 -0.18 -13.00 11.84
N LEU A 47 0.56 -12.69 12.92
CA LEU A 47 0.09 -11.86 14.03
C LEU A 47 -0.49 -10.53 13.57
N ASP A 48 0.18 -9.83 12.68
CA ASP A 48 -0.15 -8.46 12.29
C ASP A 48 -0.97 -8.36 11.01
N LYS A 49 -0.89 -9.38 10.10
CA LYS A 49 -1.48 -9.33 8.74
C LYS A 49 -1.83 -10.73 8.24
N GLY A 50 -2.61 -10.76 7.15
CA GLY A 50 -2.82 -11.99 6.39
C GLY A 50 -1.59 -12.39 5.56
N PRO A 51 -1.64 -13.55 4.90
CA PRO A 51 -0.47 -14.24 4.35
C PRO A 51 -0.09 -13.81 2.93
N VAL A 52 -0.88 -12.97 2.24
CA VAL A 52 -0.76 -12.75 0.79
C VAL A 52 0.60 -12.20 0.38
N ILE A 53 1.18 -11.28 1.18
CA ILE A 53 2.52 -10.76 0.90
C ILE A 53 3.59 -11.86 0.96
N ALA A 54 3.49 -12.75 1.95
CA ALA A 54 4.43 -13.86 2.09
C ALA A 54 4.34 -14.82 0.91
N TRP A 55 3.16 -15.05 0.34
CA TRP A 55 2.99 -15.89 -0.84
C TRP A 55 3.68 -15.29 -2.07
N PHE A 56 3.53 -13.99 -2.33
CA PHE A 56 4.22 -13.33 -3.44
C PHE A 56 5.74 -13.38 -3.27
N ILE A 57 6.26 -13.15 -2.05
CA ILE A 57 7.69 -13.26 -1.76
C ILE A 57 8.15 -14.70 -1.95
N TRP A 58 7.40 -15.68 -1.46
CA TRP A 58 7.73 -17.10 -1.63
C TRP A 58 7.85 -17.48 -3.11
N VAL A 59 6.87 -17.10 -3.95
CA VAL A 59 6.94 -17.37 -5.39
C VAL A 59 8.14 -16.65 -6.02
N GLY A 60 8.38 -15.38 -5.69
CA GLY A 60 9.48 -14.60 -6.24
C GLY A 60 10.84 -15.17 -5.86
N THR A 61 11.02 -15.58 -4.60
CA THR A 61 12.28 -16.20 -4.13
C THR A 61 12.45 -17.63 -4.63
N ALA A 62 11.38 -18.36 -4.91
CA ALA A 62 11.45 -19.66 -5.57
C ALA A 62 11.91 -19.54 -7.03
N LEU A 63 11.55 -18.47 -7.73
CA LEU A 63 11.93 -18.23 -9.13
C LEU A 63 13.33 -17.63 -9.28
N PHE A 64 13.72 -16.69 -8.39
CA PHE A 64 14.91 -15.86 -8.54
C PHE A 64 15.91 -15.99 -7.37
N GLY A 65 15.73 -17.00 -6.52
CA GLY A 65 16.56 -17.26 -5.34
C GLY A 65 16.24 -16.30 -4.18
N GLN A 66 16.86 -16.55 -3.03
CA GLN A 66 16.73 -15.75 -1.80
C GLN A 66 17.53 -14.45 -1.95
N THR A 67 17.09 -13.60 -2.87
CA THR A 67 17.75 -12.35 -3.27
C THR A 67 16.83 -11.15 -3.12
N VAL A 68 17.40 -9.95 -3.07
CA VAL A 68 16.62 -8.70 -3.07
C VAL A 68 15.70 -8.64 -4.30
N PHE A 69 16.20 -9.07 -5.47
CA PHE A 69 15.40 -9.13 -6.69
C PHE A 69 14.22 -10.11 -6.56
N GLY A 70 14.47 -11.32 -6.03
CA GLY A 70 13.41 -12.32 -5.81
C GLY A 70 12.31 -11.80 -4.91
N ILE A 71 12.66 -11.07 -3.83
CA ILE A 71 11.69 -10.46 -2.92
C ILE A 71 10.86 -9.37 -3.63
N ARG A 72 11.51 -8.48 -4.42
CA ARG A 72 10.89 -7.28 -5.01
C ARG A 72 10.23 -7.50 -6.37
N PHE A 73 10.49 -8.61 -7.04
CA PHE A 73 9.99 -8.86 -8.40
C PHE A 73 8.48 -8.64 -8.51
N PHE A 74 7.70 -9.26 -7.61
CA PHE A 74 6.26 -9.10 -7.63
C PHE A 74 5.78 -7.73 -7.16
N ALA A 75 6.56 -6.98 -6.36
CA ALA A 75 6.21 -5.60 -6.04
C ALA A 75 6.11 -4.75 -7.31
N VAL A 76 7.10 -4.86 -8.18
CA VAL A 76 7.14 -4.12 -9.45
C VAL A 76 6.00 -4.54 -10.39
N LEU A 77 5.71 -5.86 -10.49
CA LEU A 77 4.61 -6.33 -11.33
C LEU A 77 3.23 -5.90 -10.80
N LEU A 78 3.02 -5.96 -9.49
CA LEU A 78 1.78 -5.50 -8.86
C LEU A 78 1.59 -3.99 -9.02
N ALA A 79 2.67 -3.21 -8.93
CA ALA A 79 2.62 -1.77 -9.18
C ALA A 79 2.27 -1.46 -10.65
N CYS A 80 2.83 -2.21 -11.61
CA CYS A 80 2.43 -2.13 -13.01
C CYS A 80 0.94 -2.46 -13.18
N GLY A 81 0.49 -3.56 -12.57
CA GLY A 81 -0.92 -3.96 -12.55
C GLY A 81 -1.82 -2.89 -11.93
N THR A 82 -1.40 -2.25 -10.83
CA THR A 82 -2.11 -1.11 -10.23
C THR A 82 -2.25 0.04 -11.23
N GLY A 83 -1.18 0.39 -11.94
CA GLY A 83 -1.22 1.41 -12.99
C GLY A 83 -2.19 1.04 -14.13
N ILE A 84 -2.22 -0.23 -14.54
CA ILE A 84 -3.19 -0.75 -15.52
C ILE A 84 -4.62 -0.62 -14.95
N GLY A 85 -4.85 -1.01 -13.69
CA GLY A 85 -6.14 -0.90 -13.03
C GLY A 85 -6.63 0.55 -12.94
N ILE A 86 -5.75 1.50 -12.56
CA ILE A 86 -6.03 2.94 -12.56
C ILE A 86 -6.41 3.41 -13.97
N TYR A 87 -5.66 2.99 -14.99
CA TYR A 87 -5.98 3.32 -16.39
C TYR A 87 -7.37 2.84 -16.78
N LEU A 88 -7.66 1.56 -16.54
CA LEU A 88 -8.93 0.93 -16.91
C LEU A 88 -10.11 1.56 -16.17
N LEU A 89 -9.96 1.83 -14.86
CA LEU A 89 -11.00 2.49 -14.07
C LEU A 89 -11.24 3.92 -14.56
N ALA A 90 -10.19 4.72 -14.73
CA ALA A 90 -10.31 6.10 -15.21
C ALA A 90 -10.90 6.18 -16.65
N ARG A 91 -10.50 5.26 -17.52
CA ARG A 91 -11.04 5.14 -18.87
C ARG A 91 -12.55 4.80 -18.86
N LYS A 92 -12.92 3.85 -17.99
CA LYS A 92 -14.32 3.42 -17.83
C LYS A 92 -15.21 4.54 -17.31
N LEU A 93 -14.67 5.35 -16.37
CA LEU A 93 -15.42 6.45 -15.77
C LEU A 93 -15.47 7.71 -16.65
N PHE A 94 -14.43 7.98 -17.43
CA PHE A 94 -14.31 9.25 -18.17
C PHE A 94 -13.85 9.06 -19.62
N SER A 95 -12.53 8.97 -19.85
CA SER A 95 -11.95 8.92 -21.20
C SER A 95 -10.50 8.43 -21.20
N ASP A 96 -9.98 8.05 -22.39
CA ASP A 96 -8.57 7.70 -22.57
C ASP A 96 -7.60 8.82 -22.12
N LYS A 97 -7.98 10.09 -22.31
CA LYS A 97 -7.16 11.25 -21.90
C LYS A 97 -7.07 11.35 -20.38
N VAL A 98 -8.19 11.21 -19.67
CA VAL A 98 -8.21 11.20 -18.19
C VAL A 98 -7.43 9.99 -17.66
N ALA A 99 -7.61 8.81 -18.27
CA ALA A 99 -6.90 7.59 -17.92
C ALA A 99 -5.37 7.75 -18.06
N PHE A 100 -4.92 8.32 -19.17
CA PHE A 100 -3.50 8.63 -19.37
C PHE A 100 -2.95 9.53 -18.25
N TRP A 101 -3.60 10.65 -17.98
CA TRP A 101 -3.16 11.57 -16.93
C TRP A 101 -3.22 10.96 -15.54
N SER A 102 -4.17 10.07 -15.27
CA SER A 102 -4.23 9.34 -14.00
C SER A 102 -3.00 8.45 -13.81
N VAL A 103 -2.56 7.76 -14.87
CA VAL A 103 -1.33 6.95 -14.85
C VAL A 103 -0.09 7.83 -14.68
N VAL A 104 -0.03 8.95 -15.40
CA VAL A 104 1.08 9.91 -15.27
C VAL A 104 1.18 10.42 -13.84
N LEU A 105 0.08 10.88 -13.24
CA LEU A 105 0.06 11.37 -11.87
C LEU A 105 0.47 10.28 -10.87
N ALA A 106 -0.05 9.06 -11.02
CA ALA A 106 0.35 7.95 -10.16
C ALA A 106 1.86 7.64 -10.30
N ALA A 107 2.38 7.57 -11.54
CA ALA A 107 3.79 7.27 -11.78
C ALA A 107 4.76 8.34 -11.24
N MET A 108 4.30 9.58 -11.08
CA MET A 108 5.10 10.73 -10.65
C MET A 108 4.96 11.07 -9.16
N THR A 109 4.00 10.49 -8.44
CA THR A 109 3.87 10.73 -7.00
C THR A 109 4.86 9.88 -6.20
N PRO A 110 5.53 10.43 -5.18
CA PRO A 110 6.45 9.68 -4.34
C PRO A 110 5.87 8.36 -3.82
N LEU A 111 4.63 8.39 -3.36
CA LEU A 111 3.95 7.22 -2.79
C LEU A 111 3.89 6.03 -3.74
N PHE A 112 3.47 6.26 -4.99
CA PHE A 112 3.33 5.19 -5.98
C PHE A 112 4.64 4.91 -6.73
N ALA A 113 5.54 5.89 -6.84
CA ALA A 113 6.81 5.71 -7.52
C ALA A 113 7.81 4.92 -6.67
N VAL A 114 8.07 5.37 -5.43
CA VAL A 114 8.98 4.70 -4.48
C VAL A 114 8.34 3.42 -3.94
N GLY A 115 7.06 3.48 -3.55
CA GLY A 115 6.32 2.31 -3.06
C GLY A 115 6.22 1.18 -4.08
N ALA A 116 6.34 1.47 -5.38
CA ALA A 116 6.32 0.47 -6.45
C ALA A 116 7.57 -0.43 -6.50
N THR A 117 8.66 -0.06 -5.83
CA THR A 117 9.90 -0.84 -5.78
C THR A 117 10.04 -1.68 -4.52
N LEU A 118 9.28 -1.36 -3.48
CA LEU A 118 9.36 -2.02 -2.19
C LEU A 118 8.28 -3.10 -2.05
N MET A 119 8.68 -4.30 -1.63
CA MET A 119 7.73 -5.38 -1.34
C MET A 119 7.12 -5.19 0.04
N THR A 120 6.10 -4.36 0.09
CA THR A 120 5.33 -4.07 1.30
C THR A 120 3.88 -4.52 1.14
N ILE A 121 3.18 -4.63 2.27
CA ILE A 121 1.75 -4.94 2.27
C ILE A 121 0.92 -3.94 1.45
N ASP A 122 1.38 -2.68 1.38
CA ASP A 122 0.66 -1.63 0.65
C ASP A 122 0.66 -1.87 -0.85
N THR A 123 1.76 -2.35 -1.42
CA THR A 123 1.85 -2.68 -2.85
C THR A 123 0.84 -3.75 -3.25
N VAL A 124 0.72 -4.80 -2.44
CA VAL A 124 -0.24 -5.90 -2.65
C VAL A 124 -1.67 -5.41 -2.43
N TYR A 125 -1.90 -4.70 -1.33
CA TYR A 125 -3.18 -4.16 -0.93
C TYR A 125 -3.78 -3.21 -1.97
N ILE A 126 -3.01 -2.23 -2.46
CA ILE A 126 -3.45 -1.23 -3.45
C ILE A 126 -3.81 -1.89 -4.78
N PHE A 127 -3.07 -2.93 -5.18
CA PHE A 127 -3.40 -3.70 -6.39
C PHE A 127 -4.80 -4.29 -6.30
N PHE A 128 -5.09 -5.05 -5.25
CA PHE A 128 -6.40 -5.69 -5.09
C PHE A 128 -7.52 -4.68 -4.90
N TRP A 129 -7.30 -3.61 -4.11
CA TRP A 129 -8.22 -2.49 -3.98
C TRP A 129 -8.57 -1.86 -5.34
N THR A 130 -7.57 -1.57 -6.15
CA THR A 130 -7.78 -0.93 -7.46
C THR A 130 -8.67 -1.78 -8.38
N PHE A 131 -8.40 -3.09 -8.42
CA PHE A 131 -9.20 -4.01 -9.24
C PHE A 131 -10.58 -4.29 -8.63
N ALA A 132 -10.73 -4.28 -7.30
CA ALA A 132 -12.03 -4.38 -6.65
C ALA A 132 -12.91 -3.15 -6.98
N ALA A 133 -12.34 -1.95 -6.95
CA ALA A 133 -13.03 -0.74 -7.39
C ALA A 133 -13.45 -0.82 -8.86
N LEU A 134 -12.59 -1.31 -9.75
CA LEU A 134 -12.93 -1.49 -11.18
C LEU A 134 -14.05 -2.50 -11.37
N THR A 135 -13.94 -3.66 -10.74
CA THR A 135 -14.93 -4.75 -10.90
C THR A 135 -16.26 -4.45 -10.22
N PHE A 136 -16.28 -3.70 -9.11
CA PHE A 136 -17.51 -3.21 -8.50
C PHE A 136 -18.27 -2.27 -9.46
N TRP A 137 -17.56 -1.33 -10.10
CA TRP A 137 -18.20 -0.49 -11.12
C TRP A 137 -18.76 -1.33 -12.26
N GLN A 138 -18.01 -2.33 -12.74
CA GLN A 138 -18.47 -3.25 -13.78
C GLN A 138 -19.68 -4.08 -13.33
N ALA A 139 -19.67 -4.55 -12.08
CA ALA A 139 -20.77 -5.31 -11.47
C ALA A 139 -22.06 -4.48 -11.41
N LYS A 140 -21.93 -3.19 -11.08
CA LYS A 140 -23.04 -2.23 -11.07
C LYS A 140 -23.60 -1.99 -12.47
N ASP A 141 -22.73 -1.87 -13.48
CA ASP A 141 -23.15 -1.57 -14.87
C ASP A 141 -23.76 -2.79 -15.57
N GLU A 142 -23.12 -3.95 -15.49
CA GLU A 142 -23.55 -5.18 -16.19
C GLU A 142 -24.52 -6.05 -15.38
N GLU A 143 -24.60 -5.86 -14.08
CA GLU A 143 -25.44 -6.62 -13.14
C GLU A 143 -25.24 -8.14 -13.19
N LYS A 144 -24.09 -8.63 -13.75
CA LYS A 144 -23.75 -10.05 -13.86
C LYS A 144 -23.11 -10.58 -12.59
N LEU A 145 -23.55 -11.73 -12.09
CA LEU A 145 -23.06 -12.37 -10.87
C LEU A 145 -21.53 -12.53 -10.87
N ARG A 146 -20.91 -12.87 -11.99
CA ARG A 146 -19.45 -13.04 -12.08
C ARG A 146 -18.66 -11.82 -11.61
N TRP A 147 -19.13 -10.61 -11.90
CA TRP A 147 -18.44 -9.39 -11.48
C TRP A 147 -18.58 -9.15 -9.98
N TRP A 148 -19.73 -9.47 -9.39
CA TRP A 148 -19.94 -9.40 -7.96
C TRP A 148 -19.04 -10.40 -7.22
N ILE A 149 -18.96 -11.65 -7.71
CA ILE A 149 -18.07 -12.68 -7.14
C ILE A 149 -16.61 -12.25 -7.25
N LEU A 150 -16.16 -11.77 -8.42
CA LEU A 150 -14.80 -11.29 -8.63
C LEU A 150 -14.48 -10.11 -7.70
N THR A 151 -15.40 -9.16 -7.52
CA THR A 151 -15.24 -8.06 -6.57
C THR A 151 -15.05 -8.60 -5.14
N GLY A 152 -15.87 -9.57 -4.72
CA GLY A 152 -15.73 -10.21 -3.40
C GLY A 152 -14.37 -10.89 -3.20
N ILE A 153 -13.87 -11.60 -4.21
CA ILE A 153 -12.54 -12.22 -4.20
C ILE A 153 -11.44 -11.17 -4.05
N LEU A 154 -11.50 -10.08 -4.82
CA LEU A 154 -10.51 -9.02 -4.80
C LEU A 154 -10.51 -8.26 -3.46
N ILE A 155 -11.68 -7.98 -2.88
CA ILE A 155 -11.80 -7.44 -1.52
C ILE A 155 -11.20 -8.41 -0.51
N GLY A 156 -11.48 -9.71 -0.64
CA GLY A 156 -10.93 -10.75 0.22
C GLY A 156 -9.39 -10.75 0.22
N PHE A 157 -8.77 -10.71 -0.95
CA PHE A 157 -7.32 -10.59 -1.06
C PHE A 157 -6.79 -9.24 -0.54
N SER A 158 -7.52 -8.14 -0.77
CA SER A 158 -7.21 -6.84 -0.19
C SER A 158 -7.18 -6.90 1.34
N MET A 159 -8.19 -7.53 1.97
CA MET A 159 -8.27 -7.75 3.42
C MET A 159 -7.15 -8.64 3.95
N LEU A 160 -6.82 -9.74 3.25
CA LEU A 160 -5.70 -10.62 3.61
C LEU A 160 -4.33 -9.99 3.38
N SER A 161 -4.24 -8.91 2.62
CA SER A 161 -3.00 -8.11 2.50
C SER A 161 -2.91 -7.09 3.62
N LYS A 162 -4.01 -6.39 3.90
CA LYS A 162 -4.12 -5.37 4.97
C LYS A 162 -5.56 -5.31 5.44
N TYR A 163 -5.81 -5.49 6.74
CA TYR A 163 -7.19 -5.57 7.26
C TYR A 163 -8.05 -4.35 6.93
N THR A 164 -7.44 -3.18 6.72
CA THR A 164 -8.15 -1.99 6.24
C THR A 164 -8.71 -2.12 4.82
N GLY A 165 -8.41 -3.20 4.10
CA GLY A 165 -9.12 -3.58 2.87
C GLY A 165 -10.64 -3.70 3.05
N ALA A 166 -11.10 -4.03 4.26
CA ALA A 166 -12.53 -4.03 4.60
C ALA A 166 -13.20 -2.65 4.45
N ILE A 167 -12.43 -1.55 4.56
CA ILE A 167 -12.95 -0.17 4.42
C ILE A 167 -13.47 0.07 3.00
N GLU A 168 -13.03 -0.70 2.02
CA GLU A 168 -13.56 -0.61 0.66
C GLU A 168 -15.06 -0.94 0.58
N LEU A 169 -15.54 -1.84 1.44
CA LEU A 169 -16.98 -2.11 1.58
C LEU A 169 -17.73 -0.87 2.08
N LEU A 170 -17.14 -0.11 3.01
CA LEU A 170 -17.70 1.17 3.45
C LEU A 170 -17.68 2.20 2.32
N SER A 171 -16.65 2.19 1.47
CA SER A 171 -16.57 3.05 0.28
C SER A 171 -17.72 2.76 -0.69
N PHE A 172 -18.04 1.50 -0.93
CA PHE A 172 -19.19 1.13 -1.75
C PHE A 172 -20.53 1.48 -1.10
N GLY A 173 -20.63 1.33 0.24
CA GLY A 173 -21.77 1.79 1.01
C GLY A 173 -21.96 3.30 0.90
N ALA A 174 -20.89 4.09 1.09
CA ALA A 174 -20.90 5.55 0.96
C ALA A 174 -21.32 6.00 -0.44
N PHE A 175 -20.87 5.29 -1.49
CA PHE A 175 -21.33 5.54 -2.86
C PHE A 175 -22.85 5.36 -2.99
N GLY A 176 -23.44 4.34 -2.37
CA GLY A 176 -24.88 4.15 -2.37
C GLY A 176 -25.64 5.23 -1.60
N VAL A 177 -25.04 5.79 -0.54
CA VAL A 177 -25.60 6.96 0.17
C VAL A 177 -25.57 8.18 -0.74
N TRP A 178 -24.43 8.42 -1.40
CA TRP A 178 -24.22 9.54 -2.30
C TRP A 178 -25.10 9.48 -3.56
N HIS A 179 -25.29 8.28 -4.14
CA HIS A 179 -26.05 8.07 -5.36
C HIS A 179 -27.26 7.14 -5.11
N PRO A 180 -28.41 7.68 -4.69
CA PRO A 180 -29.61 6.89 -4.34
C PRO A 180 -30.04 5.84 -5.35
N PRO A 181 -29.97 6.08 -6.69
CA PRO A 181 -30.31 5.06 -7.68
C PRO A 181 -29.47 3.79 -7.57
N SER A 182 -28.21 3.88 -7.09
CA SER A 182 -27.34 2.72 -6.89
C SER A 182 -27.74 1.86 -5.71
N ARG A 183 -28.56 2.36 -4.76
CA ARG A 183 -29.04 1.59 -3.60
C ARG A 183 -29.82 0.34 -3.99
N ARG A 184 -30.40 0.30 -5.19
CA ARG A 184 -31.12 -0.88 -5.69
C ARG A 184 -30.22 -2.12 -5.74
N HIS A 185 -28.90 -1.95 -5.98
CA HIS A 185 -27.95 -3.06 -6.04
C HIS A 185 -27.76 -3.71 -4.67
N PHE A 186 -27.84 -2.94 -3.57
CA PHE A 186 -27.70 -3.45 -2.19
C PHE A 186 -28.87 -4.33 -1.75
N ARG A 187 -29.98 -4.35 -2.49
CA ARG A 187 -31.13 -5.22 -2.24
C ARG A 187 -31.06 -6.52 -3.04
N ARG A 188 -30.05 -6.70 -3.92
CA ARG A 188 -29.93 -7.85 -4.79
C ARG A 188 -29.14 -8.98 -4.15
N PRO A 189 -29.53 -10.25 -4.37
CA PRO A 189 -28.76 -11.39 -3.87
C PRO A 189 -27.30 -11.40 -4.32
N THR A 190 -27.00 -10.85 -5.51
CA THR A 190 -25.64 -10.76 -6.06
C THR A 190 -24.70 -9.90 -5.22
N PHE A 191 -25.22 -8.82 -4.60
CA PHE A 191 -24.45 -8.01 -3.65
C PHE A 191 -24.09 -8.80 -2.38
N TYR A 192 -25.05 -9.55 -1.85
CA TYR A 192 -24.79 -10.40 -0.69
C TYR A 192 -23.85 -11.57 -1.01
N ALA A 193 -23.90 -12.10 -2.24
CA ALA A 193 -22.91 -13.08 -2.70
C ALA A 193 -21.48 -12.49 -2.69
N MET A 194 -21.30 -11.24 -3.12
CA MET A 194 -20.03 -10.51 -3.01
C MET A 194 -19.56 -10.42 -1.55
N LEU A 195 -20.45 -10.01 -0.63
CA LEU A 195 -20.13 -9.90 0.80
C LEU A 195 -19.76 -11.25 1.40
N LEU A 196 -20.51 -12.31 1.06
CA LEU A 196 -20.23 -13.67 1.52
C LEU A 196 -18.85 -14.14 1.03
N VAL A 197 -18.56 -13.94 -0.25
CA VAL A 197 -17.25 -14.31 -0.82
C VAL A 197 -16.13 -13.55 -0.12
N ALA A 198 -16.26 -12.23 0.08
CA ALA A 198 -15.26 -11.46 0.81
C ALA A 198 -15.10 -11.95 2.27
N ALA A 199 -16.20 -12.27 2.95
CA ALA A 199 -16.18 -12.78 4.32
C ALA A 199 -15.49 -14.15 4.44
N LEU A 200 -15.60 -15.03 3.43
CA LEU A 200 -14.92 -16.33 3.42
C LEU A 200 -13.40 -16.20 3.49
N PHE A 201 -12.83 -15.09 2.99
CA PHE A 201 -11.39 -14.83 3.13
C PHE A 201 -10.96 -14.52 4.56
N LEU A 202 -11.87 -14.20 5.47
CA LEU A 202 -11.55 -14.04 6.89
C LEU A 202 -11.48 -15.37 7.64
N VAL A 203 -11.98 -16.46 7.07
CA VAL A 203 -11.98 -17.78 7.73
C VAL A 203 -10.57 -18.22 8.14
N PRO A 204 -9.53 -18.19 7.27
CA PRO A 204 -8.18 -18.55 7.70
C PRO A 204 -7.66 -17.64 8.83
N VAL A 205 -7.97 -16.35 8.81
CA VAL A 205 -7.59 -15.41 9.88
C VAL A 205 -8.25 -15.79 11.21
N LEU A 206 -9.55 -16.13 11.19
CA LEU A 206 -10.29 -16.55 12.38
C LEU A 206 -9.76 -17.87 12.95
N ILE A 207 -9.49 -18.86 12.08
CA ILE A 207 -8.93 -20.16 12.48
C ILE A 207 -7.55 -19.98 13.12
N TRP A 208 -6.69 -19.17 12.49
CA TRP A 208 -5.34 -18.90 13.02
C TRP A 208 -5.42 -18.20 14.39
N ASN A 209 -6.22 -17.15 14.50
CA ASN A 209 -6.39 -16.42 15.76
C ASN A 209 -6.96 -17.30 16.87
N TRP A 210 -7.95 -18.13 16.55
CA TRP A 210 -8.51 -19.08 17.51
C TRP A 210 -7.46 -20.05 18.06
N ARG A 211 -6.59 -20.57 17.18
CA ARG A 211 -5.49 -21.48 17.58
C ARG A 211 -4.42 -20.79 18.44
N HIS A 212 -4.24 -19.49 18.31
CA HIS A 212 -3.18 -18.72 19.00
C HIS A 212 -3.71 -17.82 20.14
N GLY A 213 -4.99 -17.92 20.52
CA GLY A 213 -5.55 -17.10 21.62
C GLY A 213 -5.82 -15.63 21.25
N PHE A 214 -6.16 -15.36 19.98
CA PHE A 214 -6.55 -14.04 19.44
C PHE A 214 -5.49 -12.93 19.59
N PRO A 215 -4.22 -13.16 19.30
CA PRO A 215 -3.17 -12.14 19.46
C PRO A 215 -3.33 -10.99 18.48
N THR A 216 -3.91 -11.20 17.28
CA THR A 216 -4.12 -10.14 16.28
C THR A 216 -5.06 -9.05 16.80
N SER A 217 -6.10 -9.41 17.53
CA SER A 217 -7.05 -8.42 18.08
C SER A 217 -6.35 -7.51 19.11
N GLN A 218 -5.55 -8.08 20.00
CA GLN A 218 -4.76 -7.33 20.98
C GLN A 218 -3.74 -6.40 20.27
N PHE A 219 -3.06 -6.92 19.26
CA PHE A 219 -2.12 -6.14 18.45
C PHE A 219 -2.82 -4.95 17.74
N LEU A 220 -3.99 -5.16 17.13
CA LEU A 220 -4.71 -4.11 16.41
C LEU A 220 -5.26 -3.04 17.37
N VAL A 221 -5.78 -3.44 18.52
CA VAL A 221 -6.25 -2.51 19.57
C VAL A 221 -5.10 -1.61 20.04
N HIS A 222 -3.95 -2.20 20.37
CA HIS A 222 -2.78 -1.47 20.81
C HIS A 222 -2.18 -0.58 19.69
N ARG A 223 -2.13 -1.08 18.46
CA ARG A 223 -1.62 -0.31 17.31
C ARG A 223 -2.51 0.88 16.97
N GLY A 224 -3.83 0.76 17.16
CA GLY A 224 -4.80 1.83 17.01
C GLY A 224 -4.90 2.77 18.21
N ALA A 225 -4.14 2.51 19.30
CA ALA A 225 -4.25 3.20 20.59
C ALA A 225 -5.68 3.21 21.17
N LEU A 226 -6.45 2.15 20.87
CA LEU A 226 -7.83 2.01 21.34
C LEU A 226 -7.92 1.57 22.81
N ASP A 227 -6.82 1.08 23.36
CA ASP A 227 -6.61 0.70 24.77
C ASP A 227 -6.05 1.87 25.60
N GLU A 228 -5.64 2.95 24.98
CA GLU A 228 -5.15 4.16 25.66
C GLU A 228 -6.33 5.14 25.92
N ARG A 229 -6.19 5.98 26.96
CA ARG A 229 -7.12 7.09 27.14
C ARG A 229 -7.06 8.02 25.95
N ALA A 230 -8.22 8.45 25.46
CA ALA A 230 -8.29 9.38 24.33
C ALA A 230 -7.58 10.71 24.68
N HIS A 231 -6.46 10.95 24.06
CA HIS A 231 -5.72 12.20 24.14
C HIS A 231 -5.75 12.86 22.77
N ILE A 232 -6.44 14.02 22.68
CA ILE A 232 -6.46 14.77 21.43
C ILE A 232 -5.08 15.43 21.27
N ARG A 233 -4.37 15.05 20.21
CA ARG A 233 -3.03 15.56 19.84
C ARG A 233 -3.12 16.35 18.52
N PRO A 234 -3.45 17.64 18.55
CA PRO A 234 -3.64 18.40 17.30
C PRO A 234 -2.43 18.42 16.38
N LEU A 235 -1.21 18.41 16.95
CA LEU A 235 0.03 18.39 16.19
C LEU A 235 0.19 17.14 15.32
N GLU A 236 -0.33 15.98 15.76
CA GLU A 236 -0.28 14.74 14.99
C GLU A 236 -1.21 14.81 13.75
N VAL A 237 -2.32 15.55 13.86
CA VAL A 237 -3.21 15.79 12.72
C VAL A 237 -2.51 16.64 11.66
N PHE A 238 -1.84 17.73 12.08
CA PHE A 238 -1.05 18.55 11.16
C PHE A 238 0.11 17.77 10.57
N SER A 239 0.80 16.96 11.39
CA SER A 239 1.85 16.05 10.93
C SER A 239 1.33 15.07 9.88
N PHE A 240 0.16 14.43 10.12
CA PHE A 240 -0.48 13.55 9.16
C PHE A 240 -0.78 14.27 7.84
N LEU A 241 -1.41 15.45 7.88
CA LEU A 241 -1.74 16.22 6.68
C LEU A 241 -0.47 16.66 5.91
N ALA A 242 0.58 17.07 6.63
CA ALA A 242 1.87 17.42 6.02
C ALA A 242 2.53 16.20 5.36
N GLN A 243 2.49 15.03 6.02
CA GLN A 243 2.96 13.77 5.45
C GLN A 243 2.15 13.38 4.19
N GLN A 244 0.81 13.56 4.21
CA GLN A 244 -0.01 13.30 3.03
C GLN A 244 0.36 14.23 1.86
N ALA A 245 0.59 15.51 2.14
CA ALA A 245 1.09 16.45 1.13
C ALA A 245 2.46 16.02 0.59
N GLY A 246 3.38 15.56 1.43
CA GLY A 246 4.71 15.10 1.00
C GLY A 246 4.69 13.83 0.15
N VAL A 247 3.86 12.84 0.51
CA VAL A 247 3.86 11.56 -0.24
C VAL A 247 3.09 11.60 -1.56
N ILE A 248 2.16 12.56 -1.72
CA ILE A 248 1.40 12.76 -2.98
C ILE A 248 1.95 13.92 -3.80
N SER A 249 2.85 14.69 -3.29
CA SER A 249 3.27 16.04 -3.73
C SER A 249 2.30 17.13 -3.29
N PRO A 250 2.81 18.25 -2.71
CA PRO A 250 1.98 19.31 -2.15
C PRO A 250 0.99 19.89 -3.15
N LEU A 251 1.42 20.17 -4.39
CA LEU A 251 0.53 20.74 -5.41
C LEU A 251 -0.59 19.78 -5.84
N LEU A 252 -0.31 18.49 -5.88
CA LEU A 252 -1.34 17.48 -6.17
C LEU A 252 -2.30 17.32 -5.00
N PHE A 253 -1.80 17.34 -3.77
CA PHE A 253 -2.62 17.28 -2.56
C PHE A 253 -3.57 18.46 -2.44
N PHE A 254 -3.08 19.69 -2.64
CA PHE A 254 -3.93 20.88 -2.71
C PHE A 254 -4.89 20.85 -3.90
N GLY A 255 -4.45 20.35 -5.05
CA GLY A 255 -5.31 20.12 -6.22
C GLY A 255 -6.45 19.15 -5.92
N LEU A 256 -6.19 18.14 -5.09
CA LEU A 256 -7.21 17.18 -4.63
C LEU A 256 -8.22 17.87 -3.68
N ILE A 257 -7.76 18.65 -2.70
CA ILE A 257 -8.63 19.42 -1.81
C ILE A 257 -9.54 20.35 -2.62
N ILE A 258 -8.97 21.06 -3.59
CA ILE A 258 -9.73 21.93 -4.49
C ILE A 258 -10.75 21.11 -5.29
N ALA A 259 -10.38 19.93 -5.80
CA ALA A 259 -11.28 19.05 -6.54
C ALA A 259 -12.49 18.59 -5.71
N PHE A 260 -12.31 18.42 -4.38
CA PHE A 260 -13.40 18.13 -3.45
C PHE A 260 -14.27 19.34 -3.14
N CYS A 261 -13.66 20.51 -2.90
CA CYS A 261 -14.35 21.71 -2.43
C CYS A 261 -15.09 22.49 -3.53
N TRP A 262 -14.82 22.20 -4.82
CA TRP A 262 -15.35 22.99 -5.93
C TRP A 262 -16.51 22.30 -6.66
N PRO A 263 -17.77 22.47 -6.21
CA PRO A 263 -18.92 21.76 -6.78
C PRO A 263 -19.27 22.14 -8.23
N ARG A 264 -18.81 23.32 -8.71
CA ARG A 264 -19.08 23.78 -10.07
C ARG A 264 -18.33 23.02 -11.17
N PHE A 265 -17.27 22.27 -10.84
CA PHE A 265 -16.54 21.43 -11.81
C PHE A 265 -17.23 20.11 -12.14
N ALA A 266 -18.38 19.78 -11.54
CA ALA A 266 -19.03 18.49 -11.65
C ALA A 266 -20.38 18.53 -12.36
N ARG A 267 -20.56 19.37 -13.39
CA ARG A 267 -21.88 19.43 -14.06
C ARG A 267 -22.19 18.19 -14.91
N THR A 268 -21.18 17.50 -15.43
CA THR A 268 -21.34 16.42 -16.42
C THR A 268 -21.10 15.00 -15.91
N ALA A 269 -20.32 14.80 -14.84
CA ALA A 269 -19.96 13.46 -14.35
C ALA A 269 -20.21 13.32 -12.83
N LYS A 270 -21.46 13.53 -12.40
CA LYS A 270 -21.81 13.51 -10.96
C LYS A 270 -21.65 12.13 -10.31
N ILE A 271 -22.00 11.06 -11.01
CA ILE A 271 -21.98 9.70 -10.50
C ILE A 271 -20.52 9.18 -10.36
N GLU A 272 -19.69 9.39 -11.38
CA GLU A 272 -18.29 8.99 -11.43
C GLU A 272 -17.48 9.75 -10.38
N THR A 273 -17.72 11.07 -10.27
CA THR A 273 -17.11 11.89 -9.22
C THR A 273 -17.51 11.41 -7.82
N GLY A 274 -18.81 11.15 -7.60
CA GLY A 274 -19.30 10.61 -6.33
C GLY A 274 -18.67 9.26 -5.97
N TYR A 275 -18.48 8.40 -6.97
CA TYR A 275 -17.80 7.12 -6.78
C TYR A 275 -16.35 7.29 -6.35
N LEU A 276 -15.56 8.12 -7.02
CA LEU A 276 -14.16 8.39 -6.67
C LEU A 276 -14.02 9.05 -5.29
N VAL A 277 -14.93 9.98 -4.95
CA VAL A 277 -15.01 10.57 -3.61
C VAL A 277 -15.27 9.49 -2.55
N SER A 278 -16.18 8.57 -2.84
CA SER A 278 -16.51 7.46 -1.93
C SER A 278 -15.36 6.46 -1.79
N LEU A 279 -14.53 6.26 -2.79
CA LEU A 279 -13.31 5.45 -2.68
C LEU A 279 -12.22 6.15 -1.84
N PHE A 280 -12.18 7.48 -1.84
CA PHE A 280 -11.17 8.23 -1.12
C PHE A 280 -11.54 8.48 0.35
N LEU A 281 -12.73 9.05 0.59
CA LEU A 281 -13.06 9.64 1.90
C LEU A 281 -13.06 8.64 3.07
N PRO A 282 -13.69 7.45 3.01
CA PRO A 282 -13.77 6.59 4.18
C PRO A 282 -12.40 6.18 4.72
N LEU A 283 -11.49 5.80 3.85
CA LEU A 283 -10.15 5.40 4.26
C LEU A 283 -9.30 6.59 4.72
N PHE A 284 -9.38 7.72 4.02
CA PHE A 284 -8.66 8.93 4.41
C PHE A 284 -9.14 9.46 5.76
N LEU A 285 -10.46 9.54 5.96
CA LEU A 285 -11.06 10.01 7.22
C LEU A 285 -10.77 9.06 8.38
N LEU A 286 -10.71 7.74 8.16
CA LEU A 286 -10.28 6.79 9.18
C LEU A 286 -8.90 7.16 9.72
N TYR A 287 -7.92 7.36 8.86
CA TYR A 287 -6.56 7.68 9.30
C TYR A 287 -6.39 9.11 9.80
N LEU A 288 -7.16 10.04 9.26
CA LEU A 288 -7.26 11.38 9.83
C LEU A 288 -7.82 11.33 11.26
N PHE A 289 -8.85 10.52 11.50
CA PHE A 289 -9.42 10.33 12.85
C PHE A 289 -8.41 9.67 13.80
N LEU A 290 -7.74 8.60 13.36
CA LEU A 290 -6.72 7.93 14.18
C LEU A 290 -5.54 8.86 14.51
N SER A 291 -5.22 9.82 13.65
CA SER A 291 -4.15 10.79 13.90
C SER A 291 -4.42 11.74 15.06
N PHE A 292 -5.67 11.88 15.50
CA PHE A 292 -5.97 12.62 16.72
C PHE A 292 -5.42 11.96 18.00
N GLN A 293 -5.24 10.64 17.97
CA GLN A 293 -4.79 9.88 19.14
C GLN A 293 -3.31 9.47 19.03
N LYS A 294 -2.85 9.10 17.84
CA LYS A 294 -1.50 8.57 17.62
C LYS A 294 -0.98 8.96 16.25
N ALA A 295 0.33 9.15 16.14
CA ALA A 295 0.99 9.39 14.86
C ALA A 295 0.64 8.29 13.84
N SER A 296 0.09 8.71 12.71
CA SER A 296 -0.20 7.84 11.57
C SER A 296 0.99 7.85 10.60
N GLN A 297 1.24 6.73 9.94
CA GLN A 297 2.28 6.67 8.91
C GLN A 297 1.74 7.20 7.57
N ALA A 298 2.61 7.87 6.82
CA ALA A 298 2.26 8.52 5.56
C ALA A 298 1.58 7.57 4.53
N ASN A 299 2.02 6.32 4.47
CA ASN A 299 1.52 5.31 3.53
C ASN A 299 0.19 4.65 3.94
N TRP A 300 -0.32 4.93 5.15
CA TRP A 300 -1.52 4.21 5.60
C TRP A 300 -2.75 4.49 4.75
N ALA A 301 -2.91 5.74 4.27
CA ALA A 301 -4.00 6.16 3.41
C ALA A 301 -3.79 5.87 1.91
N ALA A 302 -2.73 5.13 1.53
CA ALA A 302 -2.27 5.00 0.15
C ALA A 302 -3.37 4.55 -0.85
N ALA A 303 -4.20 3.56 -0.50
CA ALA A 303 -5.25 3.08 -1.41
C ALA A 303 -6.36 4.11 -1.68
N ALA A 304 -6.59 5.06 -0.78
CA ALA A 304 -7.53 6.16 -1.01
C ALA A 304 -7.14 6.98 -2.25
N TYR A 305 -5.84 7.14 -2.48
CA TYR A 305 -5.33 7.96 -3.58
C TYR A 305 -5.55 7.35 -4.96
N VAL A 306 -5.91 6.09 -5.08
CA VAL A 306 -6.39 5.52 -6.36
C VAL A 306 -7.58 6.33 -6.88
N GLY A 307 -8.61 6.52 -6.05
CA GLY A 307 -9.74 7.38 -6.38
C GLY A 307 -9.36 8.86 -6.49
N GLY A 308 -8.51 9.33 -5.56
CA GLY A 308 -8.07 10.73 -5.51
C GLY A 308 -7.32 11.20 -6.75
N LEU A 309 -6.35 10.43 -7.24
CA LEU A 309 -5.56 10.80 -8.43
C LEU A 309 -6.38 10.78 -9.72
N ILE A 310 -7.30 9.80 -9.87
CA ILE A 310 -8.25 9.79 -11.00
C ILE A 310 -9.15 11.03 -10.94
N LEU A 311 -9.62 11.43 -9.75
CA LEU A 311 -10.42 12.62 -9.57
C LEU A 311 -9.65 13.89 -9.97
N VAL A 312 -8.40 14.04 -9.51
CA VAL A 312 -7.53 15.17 -9.89
C VAL A 312 -7.34 15.21 -11.40
N ALA A 313 -6.99 14.07 -12.03
CA ALA A 313 -6.81 14.00 -13.49
C ALA A 313 -8.07 14.42 -14.27
N ALA A 314 -9.24 13.96 -13.82
CA ALA A 314 -10.51 14.31 -14.43
C ALA A 314 -10.80 15.82 -14.32
N LYS A 315 -10.63 16.38 -13.10
CA LYS A 315 -10.87 17.80 -12.83
C LYS A 315 -9.88 18.71 -13.55
N TRP A 316 -8.60 18.36 -13.57
CA TRP A 316 -7.59 19.12 -14.31
C TRP A 316 -7.83 19.09 -15.81
N THR A 317 -8.20 17.92 -16.37
CA THR A 317 -8.53 17.81 -17.79
C THR A 317 -9.73 18.69 -18.17
N GLU A 318 -10.76 18.76 -17.30
CA GLU A 318 -11.92 19.63 -17.48
C GLU A 318 -11.55 21.11 -17.30
N ALA A 319 -10.78 21.45 -16.27
CA ALA A 319 -10.33 22.82 -16.00
C ALA A 319 -9.49 23.39 -17.15
N LEU A 320 -8.56 22.61 -17.70
CA LEU A 320 -7.72 23.03 -18.82
C LEU A 320 -8.51 23.28 -20.12
N ARG A 321 -9.65 22.59 -20.29
CA ARG A 321 -10.55 22.84 -21.43
C ARG A 321 -11.24 24.19 -21.32
N THR A 322 -11.62 24.60 -20.09
CA THR A 322 -12.39 25.83 -19.84
C THR A 322 -11.49 27.02 -19.49
N ARG A 323 -10.30 26.76 -18.95
CA ARG A 323 -9.35 27.77 -18.46
C ARG A 323 -7.90 27.41 -18.85
N PRO A 324 -7.51 27.58 -20.12
CA PRO A 324 -6.19 27.14 -20.61
C PRO A 324 -5.01 27.75 -19.88
N HIS A 325 -5.14 28.94 -19.27
CA HIS A 325 -4.10 29.62 -18.49
C HIS A 325 -3.69 28.83 -17.26
N LEU A 326 -4.55 27.91 -16.72
CA LEU A 326 -4.21 27.04 -15.59
C LEU A 326 -3.18 25.94 -15.94
N ARG A 327 -2.81 25.81 -17.24
CA ARG A 327 -1.81 24.82 -17.69
C ARG A 327 -0.50 24.93 -16.92
N TRP A 328 -0.08 26.14 -16.54
CA TRP A 328 1.17 26.34 -15.81
C TRP A 328 1.12 25.76 -14.39
N LEU A 329 -0.02 25.80 -13.72
CA LEU A 329 -0.19 25.16 -12.41
C LEU A 329 -0.12 23.61 -12.53
N VAL A 330 -0.69 23.05 -13.60
CA VAL A 330 -0.60 21.61 -13.86
C VAL A 330 0.84 21.20 -14.19
N ILE A 331 1.53 21.97 -15.04
CA ILE A 331 2.94 21.73 -15.37
C ILE A 331 3.81 21.83 -14.11
N ALA A 332 3.60 22.87 -13.29
CA ALA A 332 4.32 23.04 -12.03
C ALA A 332 4.05 21.86 -11.08
N GLY A 333 2.79 21.42 -10.94
CA GLY A 333 2.42 20.27 -10.09
C GLY A 333 3.09 18.98 -10.53
N VAL A 334 3.09 18.71 -11.83
CA VAL A 334 3.79 17.55 -12.42
C VAL A 334 5.31 17.68 -12.23
N GLY A 335 5.88 18.89 -12.47
CA GLY A 335 7.30 19.14 -12.31
C GLY A 335 7.79 18.96 -10.87
N VAL A 336 7.05 19.48 -9.89
CA VAL A 336 7.35 19.32 -8.46
C VAL A 336 7.27 17.84 -8.07
N ALA A 337 6.23 17.11 -8.47
CA ALA A 337 6.08 15.69 -8.16
C ALA A 337 7.21 14.84 -8.76
N LEU A 338 7.66 15.15 -9.98
CA LEU A 338 8.81 14.50 -10.61
C LEU A 338 10.10 14.78 -9.85
N LEU A 339 10.32 16.04 -9.47
CA LEU A 339 11.51 16.46 -8.71
C LEU A 339 11.56 15.75 -7.35
N GLU A 340 10.47 15.77 -6.60
CA GLU A 340 10.36 15.06 -5.32
C GLU A 340 10.61 13.57 -5.46
N THR A 341 10.01 12.95 -6.48
CA THR A 341 10.20 11.52 -6.76
C THR A 341 11.65 11.22 -7.13
N GLY A 342 12.27 12.04 -7.97
CA GLY A 342 13.68 11.90 -8.32
C GLY A 342 14.60 12.01 -7.10
N ILE A 343 14.39 13.00 -6.26
CA ILE A 343 15.13 13.18 -5.00
C ILE A 343 14.97 11.97 -4.07
N LEU A 344 13.77 11.45 -3.93
CA LEU A 344 13.50 10.30 -3.04
C LEU A 344 14.04 8.96 -3.56
N HIS A 345 14.43 8.86 -4.85
CA HIS A 345 15.15 7.71 -5.35
C HIS A 345 16.65 7.77 -5.07
N GLU A 346 17.22 8.98 -4.89
CA GLU A 346 18.65 9.16 -4.59
C GLU A 346 18.85 10.38 -3.67
N THR A 347 18.66 10.15 -2.39
CA THR A 347 18.75 11.19 -1.35
C THR A 347 20.17 11.61 -1.01
N SER A 348 21.19 10.84 -1.44
CA SER A 348 22.60 11.18 -1.18
C SER A 348 22.98 12.57 -1.71
N TRP A 349 22.30 13.05 -2.74
CA TRP A 349 22.50 14.42 -3.28
C TRP A 349 22.17 15.53 -2.29
N LEU A 350 21.27 15.26 -1.33
CA LEU A 350 20.84 16.27 -0.36
C LEU A 350 21.77 16.38 0.85
N HIS A 351 22.69 15.41 1.05
CA HIS A 351 23.59 15.36 2.22
C HIS A 351 22.85 15.62 3.54
N LEU A 352 21.69 14.98 3.70
CA LEU A 352 20.85 15.15 4.89
C LEU A 352 21.57 14.63 6.14
N PRO A 353 21.40 15.30 7.30
CA PRO A 353 21.91 14.78 8.57
C PRO A 353 21.32 13.39 8.85
N GLY A 354 22.11 12.53 9.50
CA GLY A 354 21.69 11.16 9.84
C GLY A 354 20.35 11.13 10.59
N GLY A 355 19.50 10.19 10.21
CA GLY A 355 18.15 10.04 10.73
C GLY A 355 17.09 10.91 10.04
N LEU A 356 17.47 11.89 9.19
CA LEU A 356 16.54 12.64 8.34
C LEU A 356 16.47 12.12 6.90
N ASP A 357 17.44 11.28 6.50
CA ASP A 357 17.42 10.64 5.19
C ASP A 357 16.42 9.48 5.18
N PRO A 358 15.34 9.54 4.36
CA PRO A 358 14.36 8.46 4.27
C PRO A 358 14.94 7.14 3.73
N LEU A 359 16.10 7.16 3.04
CA LEU A 359 16.80 5.99 2.53
C LEU A 359 17.80 5.38 3.53
N ASP A 360 18.11 6.00 4.66
CA ASP A 360 19.00 5.44 5.69
C ASP A 360 18.58 4.02 6.11
N ARG A 361 17.26 3.78 6.19
CA ARG A 361 16.70 2.46 6.52
C ARG A 361 16.90 1.38 5.44
N ALA A 362 17.35 1.76 4.25
CA ALA A 362 17.66 0.88 3.12
C ALA A 362 19.16 0.83 2.83
N ARG A 363 20.01 1.19 3.81
CA ARG A 363 21.47 1.22 3.69
C ARG A 363 22.12 0.71 4.96
N GLY A 364 23.32 0.12 4.83
CA GLY A 364 24.17 -0.29 5.95
C GLY A 364 23.80 -1.61 6.61
N SER A 365 22.74 -2.30 6.18
CA SER A 365 22.38 -3.60 6.76
C SER A 365 23.37 -4.71 6.40
N ARG A 366 24.00 -4.64 5.21
CA ARG A 366 25.06 -5.57 4.80
C ARG A 366 26.32 -5.37 5.63
N ASP A 367 26.71 -4.13 5.87
CA ASP A 367 27.88 -3.80 6.67
C ASP A 367 27.69 -4.24 8.12
N LEU A 368 26.50 -4.02 8.68
CA LEU A 368 26.15 -4.50 10.01
C LEU A 368 26.22 -6.03 10.07
N ALA A 369 25.67 -6.73 9.09
CA ALA A 369 25.72 -8.19 9.03
C ALA A 369 27.15 -8.72 8.93
N ALA A 370 28.02 -8.08 8.13
CA ALA A 370 29.43 -8.44 8.03
C ALA A 370 30.18 -8.27 9.36
N GLN A 371 29.93 -7.17 10.08
CA GLN A 371 30.51 -6.95 11.42
C GLN A 371 30.03 -7.99 12.44
N ILE A 372 28.74 -8.35 12.40
CA ILE A 372 28.17 -9.38 13.29
C ILE A 372 28.76 -10.76 12.96
N ASP A 373 28.91 -11.11 11.69
CA ASP A 373 29.52 -12.37 11.26
C ASP A 373 30.99 -12.47 11.74
N GLU A 374 31.77 -11.39 11.60
CA GLU A 374 33.11 -11.33 12.12
C GLU A 374 33.15 -11.51 13.65
N LEU A 375 32.24 -10.86 14.37
CA LEU A 375 32.11 -10.98 15.81
C LEU A 375 31.76 -12.41 16.24
N GLN A 376 30.80 -13.05 15.53
CA GLN A 376 30.43 -14.44 15.78
C GLN A 376 31.63 -15.40 15.62
N ARG A 377 32.44 -15.22 14.57
CA ARG A 377 33.67 -16.03 14.37
C ARG A 377 34.68 -15.83 15.47
N LYS A 378 34.86 -14.58 15.96
CA LYS A 378 35.81 -14.28 17.03
C LYS A 378 35.39 -14.81 18.40
N THR A 379 34.06 -14.78 18.68
CA THR A 379 33.53 -15.14 20.00
C THR A 379 33.01 -16.57 20.10
N GLY A 380 32.82 -17.25 18.97
CA GLY A 380 32.17 -18.55 18.92
C GLY A 380 30.64 -18.48 19.21
N ALA A 381 30.03 -17.30 19.10
CA ALA A 381 28.60 -17.13 19.34
C ALA A 381 27.77 -17.92 18.33
N ARG A 382 26.85 -18.74 18.84
CA ARG A 382 26.08 -19.70 18.03
C ARG A 382 24.83 -19.10 17.34
N PHE A 383 24.32 -17.98 17.84
CA PHE A 383 23.12 -17.33 17.36
C PHE A 383 23.13 -15.82 17.62
N VAL A 384 22.27 -15.09 16.95
CA VAL A 384 22.12 -13.64 17.07
C VAL A 384 20.75 -13.31 17.64
N ILE A 385 20.72 -12.40 18.61
CA ILE A 385 19.49 -11.82 19.18
C ILE A 385 19.48 -10.32 18.90
N ALA A 386 18.39 -9.81 18.32
CA ALA A 386 18.19 -8.38 18.10
C ALA A 386 16.99 -7.88 18.92
N ASN A 387 17.05 -6.62 19.35
CA ASN A 387 16.00 -5.98 20.15
C ASN A 387 14.81 -5.46 19.30
N LYS A 388 14.97 -5.39 17.99
CA LYS A 388 13.94 -4.96 17.03
C LYS A 388 13.73 -6.04 15.98
N TYR A 389 12.45 -6.35 15.66
CA TYR A 389 12.09 -7.37 14.67
C TYR A 389 12.65 -7.06 13.27
N MET A 390 12.70 -5.78 12.89
CA MET A 390 13.28 -5.37 11.61
C MET A 390 14.78 -5.67 11.55
N THR A 391 15.51 -5.39 12.61
CA THR A 391 16.96 -5.68 12.70
C THR A 391 17.19 -7.19 12.71
N ALA A 392 16.40 -7.96 13.47
CA ALA A 392 16.46 -9.42 13.43
C ALA A 392 16.26 -9.94 12.00
N ALA A 393 15.23 -9.48 11.31
CA ALA A 393 14.92 -9.91 9.96
C ALA A 393 16.01 -9.53 8.94
N LEU A 394 16.55 -8.31 9.02
CA LEU A 394 17.65 -7.87 8.14
C LEU A 394 18.91 -8.69 8.37
N LEU A 395 19.27 -8.96 9.63
CA LEU A 395 20.41 -9.82 9.94
C LEU A 395 20.20 -11.26 9.46
N SER A 396 18.98 -11.80 9.62
CA SER A 396 18.65 -13.11 9.06
C SER A 396 18.82 -13.18 7.55
N PHE A 397 18.54 -12.10 6.82
CA PHE A 397 18.69 -12.06 5.37
C PHE A 397 20.14 -11.86 4.91
N TYR A 398 20.91 -10.98 5.59
CA TYR A 398 22.24 -10.57 5.13
C TYR A 398 23.39 -11.35 5.74
N LEU A 399 23.20 -12.11 6.84
CA LEU A 399 24.22 -13.02 7.36
C LEU A 399 24.47 -14.18 6.38
N PRO A 400 25.69 -14.72 6.33
CA PRO A 400 25.99 -15.93 5.58
C PRO A 400 25.03 -17.07 5.95
N ASP A 401 24.64 -17.88 4.94
CA ASP A 401 23.71 -19.00 5.08
C ASP A 401 22.28 -18.61 5.55
N GLN A 402 22.01 -17.33 5.68
CA GLN A 402 20.69 -16.77 6.06
C GLN A 402 20.08 -17.48 7.28
N PRO A 403 20.77 -17.48 8.44
CA PRO A 403 20.33 -18.19 9.63
C PRO A 403 19.09 -17.54 10.24
N ASP A 404 18.37 -18.29 11.07
CA ASP A 404 17.36 -17.68 11.92
C ASP A 404 18.01 -16.77 12.96
N THR A 405 17.52 -15.55 13.06
CA THR A 405 17.87 -14.62 14.13
C THR A 405 16.68 -14.49 15.08
N PHE A 406 16.96 -14.17 16.31
CA PHE A 406 15.98 -14.25 17.39
C PHE A 406 15.69 -12.88 18.00
N MET A 407 14.60 -12.82 18.75
CA MET A 407 14.24 -11.69 19.59
C MET A 407 14.12 -12.13 21.05
N PRO A 408 14.25 -11.20 22.01
CA PRO A 408 13.87 -11.47 23.39
C PRO A 408 12.40 -11.89 23.45
N VAL A 409 12.11 -12.88 24.29
CA VAL A 409 10.74 -13.34 24.52
C VAL A 409 9.93 -12.23 25.18
N SER A 410 8.75 -11.92 24.66
CA SER A 410 7.83 -10.92 25.22
C SER A 410 6.44 -11.50 25.37
N SER A 411 5.73 -11.03 26.37
CA SER A 411 4.30 -11.32 26.60
C SER A 411 3.59 -10.01 26.99
N PRO A 412 2.56 -9.56 26.25
CA PRO A 412 2.02 -10.17 25.03
C PRO A 412 2.98 -10.07 23.83
N PRO A 413 2.82 -10.95 22.81
CA PRO A 413 3.62 -10.90 21.60
C PRO A 413 3.28 -9.63 20.79
N PHE A 414 4.29 -8.90 20.34
CA PHE A 414 4.11 -7.66 19.56
C PHE A 414 4.64 -7.76 18.12
N ASN A 415 5.16 -8.93 17.72
CA ASN A 415 5.52 -9.27 16.34
C ASN A 415 5.53 -10.80 16.16
N GLN A 416 5.56 -11.25 14.90
CA GLN A 416 5.49 -12.68 14.55
C GLN A 416 6.69 -13.48 15.02
N ILE A 417 7.91 -12.89 15.07
CA ILE A 417 9.14 -13.63 15.39
C ILE A 417 9.06 -14.25 16.80
N VAL A 418 8.43 -13.56 17.75
CA VAL A 418 8.30 -14.06 19.12
C VAL A 418 7.31 -15.22 19.28
N LEU A 419 6.49 -15.51 18.26
CA LEU A 419 5.60 -16.66 18.21
C LEU A 419 6.28 -17.91 17.64
N TRP A 420 7.42 -17.76 16.99
CA TRP A 420 8.21 -18.88 16.47
C TRP A 420 9.12 -19.49 17.54
N PRO A 421 9.69 -20.69 17.29
CA PRO A 421 10.63 -21.29 18.22
C PRO A 421 11.76 -20.36 18.59
N THR A 422 11.98 -20.18 19.90
CA THR A 422 12.98 -19.25 20.44
C THR A 422 14.39 -19.83 20.35
N TYR A 423 15.40 -18.97 20.58
CA TYR A 423 16.80 -19.43 20.69
C TYR A 423 16.96 -20.53 21.75
N ARG A 424 16.22 -20.50 22.87
CA ARG A 424 16.26 -21.53 23.92
C ARG A 424 15.76 -22.88 23.45
N THR A 425 14.85 -22.91 22.46
CA THR A 425 14.30 -24.15 21.90
C THR A 425 15.22 -24.72 20.83
N LYS A 426 15.85 -23.86 20.01
CA LYS A 426 16.72 -24.29 18.90
C LYS A 426 18.17 -24.49 19.32
N HIS A 427 18.60 -23.87 20.41
CA HIS A 427 19.97 -23.94 20.97
C HIS A 427 19.87 -24.14 22.49
N PRO A 428 19.44 -25.34 22.93
CA PRO A 428 19.27 -25.67 24.36
C PRO A 428 20.60 -25.67 25.14
#